data_b867fbadd0916e130f501cebbbcba61f
#
_entry.id   b867fbadd0916e130f501cebbbcba61f
#
_cell.length_a   1.000
_cell.length_b   1.000
_cell.length_c   1.000
_cell.angle_alpha   90.00
_cell.angle_beta   90.00
_cell.angle_gamma   90.00
#
_symmetry.space_group_name_H-M   'P 1'
#
loop_
_entity.id
_entity.type
_entity.pdbx_description
1 polymer ?
#
loop_
_entity_poly.entity_id
_entity_poly.type
_entity_poly.pdbx_seq_one_letter_code
_entity_poly.pdbx_strand_id
1 'polypeptide(L)'
;MFCFIAVIAVRTRLDPQLAPPAPHASAEERHASLRTALPIILIFCVVIGGIYAGVFTATEGGGIGCATCLLLALALRRLTLKNFLTALDSSARFISMCFALILAGDLFGFFMTMSRIPMVFANSVAGLDMPPMVILWVIIFSLCFLGCFIPSLPLVLICIPIFLPLAKNFGWDLVWFGVVMTLVKNMAGITPPFGINLFVLKGVADVPLDVMYKAALPFVLSLFACIAIIVAFPQLSLLLPSLMG
;
A
#
# COMPACT_ATOMS: atom_id res chain seq x y z
N MET A 1 0.62 -9.27 6.30
CA MET A 1 1.84 -9.42 7.14
C MET A 1 2.17 -10.88 7.40
N PHE A 2 1.27 -11.69 7.98
CA PHE A 2 1.52 -13.12 8.26
C PHE A 2 1.96 -13.93 7.03
N CYS A 3 1.36 -13.70 5.86
CA CYS A 3 1.75 -14.38 4.62
C CYS A 3 3.20 -14.10 4.23
N PHE A 4 3.68 -12.87 4.40
CA PHE A 4 5.09 -12.53 4.12
C PHE A 4 6.05 -13.18 5.11
N ILE A 5 5.70 -13.18 6.39
CA ILE A 5 6.50 -13.88 7.41
C ILE A 5 6.56 -15.37 7.09
N ALA A 6 5.45 -15.99 6.71
CA ALA A 6 5.40 -17.39 6.31
C ALA A 6 6.28 -17.67 5.09
N VAL A 7 6.24 -16.82 4.05
CA VAL A 7 7.10 -16.95 2.86
C VAL A 7 8.57 -16.86 3.23
N ILE A 8 8.95 -15.88 4.07
CA ILE A 8 10.34 -15.74 4.55
C ILE A 8 10.74 -16.99 5.33
N ALA A 9 9.94 -17.43 6.30
CA ALA A 9 10.24 -18.60 7.12
C ALA A 9 10.36 -19.88 6.32
N VAL A 10 9.51 -20.08 5.30
CA VAL A 10 9.59 -21.24 4.41
C VAL A 10 10.85 -21.19 3.54
N ARG A 11 11.13 -20.02 2.93
CA ARG A 11 12.31 -19.88 2.07
C ARG A 11 13.62 -20.04 2.81
N THR A 12 13.73 -19.46 3.99
CA THR A 12 14.95 -19.59 4.81
C THR A 12 15.16 -21.00 5.36
N ARG A 13 14.07 -21.78 5.53
CA ARG A 13 14.18 -23.21 5.86
C ARG A 13 14.58 -24.07 4.67
N LEU A 14 14.11 -23.74 3.48
CA LEU A 14 14.43 -24.48 2.25
C LEU A 14 15.84 -24.16 1.75
N ASP A 15 16.30 -22.95 1.91
CA ASP A 15 17.63 -22.50 1.54
C ASP A 15 18.22 -21.60 2.66
N PRO A 16 18.95 -22.22 3.62
CA PRO A 16 19.58 -21.49 4.71
C PRO A 16 20.64 -20.47 4.27
N GLN A 17 21.15 -20.56 3.04
CA GLN A 17 22.14 -19.60 2.53
C GLN A 17 21.52 -18.25 2.19
N LEU A 18 20.18 -18.17 1.98
CA LEU A 18 19.48 -16.91 1.74
C LEU A 18 19.42 -16.01 2.98
N ALA A 19 19.55 -16.58 4.17
CA ALA A 19 19.57 -15.82 5.43
C ALA A 19 20.59 -16.47 6.37
N PRO A 20 21.89 -16.21 6.16
CA PRO A 20 22.92 -16.72 7.07
C PRO A 20 22.62 -16.19 8.50
N PRO A 21 22.81 -17.03 9.54
CA PRO A 21 22.58 -16.63 10.90
C PRO A 21 23.43 -15.41 11.22
N ALA A 22 22.80 -14.32 11.65
CA ALA A 22 23.51 -13.14 12.09
C ALA A 22 24.35 -13.50 13.34
N PRO A 23 25.55 -12.92 13.49
CA PRO A 23 26.33 -13.10 14.71
C PRO A 23 25.49 -12.66 15.92
N HIS A 24 25.63 -13.39 17.04
CA HIS A 24 24.89 -13.06 18.26
C HIS A 24 25.29 -11.66 18.73
N ALA A 25 24.35 -10.72 18.67
CA ALA A 25 24.57 -9.37 19.16
C ALA A 25 24.80 -9.41 20.67
N SER A 26 25.83 -8.73 21.15
CA SER A 26 26.09 -8.57 22.57
C SER A 26 24.95 -7.82 23.29
N ALA A 27 24.84 -7.95 24.60
CA ALA A 27 23.82 -7.22 25.36
C ALA A 27 23.99 -5.70 25.21
N GLU A 28 25.20 -5.20 25.08
CA GLU A 28 25.50 -3.78 24.85
C GLU A 28 25.04 -3.31 23.47
N GLU A 29 25.28 -4.10 22.42
CA GLU A 29 24.82 -3.81 21.07
C GLU A 29 23.28 -3.80 20.99
N ARG A 30 22.61 -4.70 21.71
CA ARG A 30 21.15 -4.73 21.81
C ARG A 30 20.59 -3.48 22.48
N HIS A 31 21.20 -3.03 23.58
CA HIS A 31 20.81 -1.80 24.25
C HIS A 31 21.08 -0.55 23.41
N ALA A 32 22.21 -0.50 22.68
CA ALA A 32 22.53 0.60 21.79
C ALA A 32 21.52 0.67 20.61
N SER A 33 21.20 -0.49 20.01
CA SER A 33 20.20 -0.58 18.95
C SER A 33 18.80 -0.19 19.43
N LEU A 34 18.42 -0.61 20.65
CA LEU A 34 17.13 -0.24 21.25
C LEU A 34 17.03 1.27 21.48
N ARG A 35 18.08 1.91 21.97
CA ARG A 35 18.13 3.37 22.15
C ARG A 35 17.99 4.12 20.83
N THR A 36 18.54 3.57 19.74
CA THR A 36 18.42 4.17 18.40
C THR A 36 17.02 3.94 17.81
N ALA A 37 16.38 2.82 18.12
CA ALA A 37 15.03 2.51 17.67
C ALA A 37 13.93 3.21 18.49
N LEU A 38 14.21 3.56 19.75
CA LEU A 38 13.23 4.12 20.68
C LEU A 38 12.47 5.35 20.13
N PRO A 39 13.12 6.34 19.47
CA PRO A 39 12.41 7.48 18.90
C PRO A 39 11.39 7.07 17.84
N ILE A 40 11.72 6.09 17.01
CA ILE A 40 10.81 5.59 15.94
C ILE A 40 9.62 4.86 16.57
N ILE A 41 9.90 4.01 17.57
CA ILE A 41 8.84 3.29 18.31
C ILE A 41 7.92 4.29 19.01
N LEU A 42 8.46 5.33 19.61
CA LEU A 42 7.68 6.36 20.31
C LEU A 42 6.75 7.10 19.32
N ILE A 43 7.25 7.52 18.16
CA ILE A 43 6.41 8.16 17.12
C ILE A 43 5.28 7.21 16.70
N PHE A 44 5.61 5.94 16.44
CA PHE A 44 4.64 4.94 16.06
C PHE A 44 3.57 4.74 17.15
N CYS A 45 3.96 4.60 18.41
CA CYS A 45 3.04 4.44 19.54
C CYS A 45 2.15 5.67 19.75
N VAL A 46 2.69 6.88 19.62
CA VAL A 46 1.92 8.12 19.74
C VAL A 46 0.87 8.22 18.62
N VAL A 47 1.28 8.03 17.37
CA VAL A 47 0.39 8.22 16.22
C VAL A 47 -0.66 7.10 16.16
N ILE A 48 -0.20 5.85 16.13
CA ILE A 48 -1.11 4.71 15.99
C ILE A 48 -1.95 4.52 17.26
N GLY A 49 -1.31 4.62 18.43
CA GLY A 49 -2.02 4.51 19.71
C GLY A 49 -3.08 5.58 19.89
N GLY A 50 -2.80 6.82 19.50
CA GLY A 50 -3.76 7.93 19.59
C GLY A 50 -4.95 7.78 18.61
N ILE A 51 -4.70 7.27 17.40
CA ILE A 51 -5.78 6.96 16.42
C ILE A 51 -6.67 5.84 16.98
N TYR A 52 -6.10 4.75 17.47
CA TYR A 52 -6.88 3.64 18.03
C TYR A 52 -7.58 3.98 19.35
N ALA A 53 -7.02 4.89 20.14
CA ALA A 53 -7.67 5.42 21.34
C ALA A 53 -8.77 6.45 21.03
N GLY A 54 -8.99 6.80 19.76
CA GLY A 54 -9.99 7.79 19.33
C GLY A 54 -9.68 9.23 19.75
N VAL A 55 -8.40 9.52 20.12
CA VAL A 55 -8.00 10.87 20.56
C VAL A 55 -7.95 11.83 19.38
N PHE A 56 -7.61 11.32 18.17
CA PHE A 56 -7.55 12.10 16.94
C PHE A 56 -7.78 11.21 15.72
N THR A 57 -8.20 11.83 14.64
CA THR A 57 -8.44 11.19 13.34
C THR A 57 -7.12 10.82 12.65
N ALA A 58 -7.18 9.93 11.64
CA ALA A 58 -6.02 9.56 10.84
C ALA A 58 -5.35 10.77 10.16
N THR A 59 -6.15 11.78 9.75
CA THR A 59 -5.63 13.01 9.13
C THR A 59 -4.90 13.89 10.16
N GLU A 60 -5.46 14.06 11.34
CA GLU A 60 -4.82 14.78 12.45
C GLU A 60 -3.57 14.05 12.94
N GLY A 61 -3.60 12.70 12.92
CA GLY A 61 -2.45 11.83 13.21
C GLY A 61 -1.23 12.12 12.34
N GLY A 62 -1.43 12.50 11.08
CA GLY A 62 -0.34 12.95 10.21
C GLY A 62 0.35 14.23 10.74
N GLY A 63 -0.43 15.23 11.16
CA GLY A 63 0.08 16.47 11.77
C GLY A 63 0.80 16.21 13.10
N ILE A 64 0.20 15.40 13.97
CA ILE A 64 0.79 15.00 15.27
C ILE A 64 2.08 14.22 15.07
N GLY A 65 2.11 13.32 14.09
CA GLY A 65 3.31 12.58 13.72
C GLY A 65 4.44 13.51 13.26
N CYS A 66 4.12 14.47 12.40
CA CYS A 66 5.07 15.49 11.97
C CYS A 66 5.60 16.34 13.14
N ALA A 67 4.72 16.82 14.02
CA ALA A 67 5.10 17.57 15.22
C ALA A 67 5.98 16.72 16.16
N THR A 68 5.63 15.45 16.37
CA THR A 68 6.42 14.52 17.21
C THR A 68 7.81 14.29 16.61
N CYS A 69 7.91 14.09 15.29
CA CYS A 69 9.21 13.98 14.60
C CYS A 69 10.05 15.24 14.78
N LEU A 70 9.44 16.43 14.63
CA LEU A 70 10.13 17.70 14.77
C LEU A 70 10.64 17.91 16.20
N LEU A 71 9.80 17.64 17.20
CA LEU A 71 10.17 17.75 18.61
C LEU A 71 11.31 16.78 18.98
N LEU A 72 11.26 15.54 18.49
CA LEU A 72 12.32 14.57 18.71
C LEU A 72 13.63 14.99 18.03
N ALA A 73 13.57 15.50 16.80
CA ALA A 73 14.75 15.98 16.10
C ALA A 73 15.40 17.17 16.82
N LEU A 74 14.59 18.06 17.41
CA LEU A 74 15.05 19.17 18.24
C LEU A 74 15.67 18.65 19.55
N ALA A 75 14.99 17.74 20.26
CA ALA A 75 15.46 17.16 21.51
C ALA A 75 16.79 16.41 21.35
N LEU A 76 16.93 15.70 20.22
CA LEU A 76 18.17 14.99 19.86
C LEU A 76 19.26 15.91 19.28
N ARG A 77 19.00 17.22 19.16
CA ARG A 77 19.89 18.23 18.59
C ARG A 77 20.40 17.87 17.18
N ARG A 78 19.58 17.13 16.41
CA ARG A 78 19.88 16.73 15.03
C ARG A 78 19.23 17.62 13.97
N LEU A 79 18.38 18.57 14.39
CA LEU A 79 17.72 19.50 13.49
C LEU A 79 18.64 20.70 13.23
N THR A 80 19.11 20.82 11.98
CA THR A 80 19.78 22.03 11.48
C THR A 80 18.81 22.80 10.60
N LEU A 81 18.96 24.14 10.54
CA LEU A 81 18.13 24.97 9.67
C LEU A 81 18.16 24.51 8.21
N LYS A 82 19.34 24.09 7.73
CA LYS A 82 19.53 23.57 6.38
C LYS A 82 18.69 22.30 6.15
N ASN A 83 18.76 21.34 7.08
CA ASN A 83 17.99 20.08 6.98
C ASN A 83 16.49 20.34 7.05
N PHE A 84 16.06 21.28 7.89
CA PHE A 84 14.67 21.69 7.99
C PHE A 84 14.14 22.30 6.70
N LEU A 85 14.89 23.24 6.11
CA LEU A 85 14.49 23.87 4.83
C LEU A 85 14.48 22.85 3.68
N THR A 86 15.47 21.92 3.65
CA THR A 86 15.48 20.85 2.65
C THR A 86 14.26 19.92 2.81
N ALA A 87 13.88 19.59 4.05
CA ALA A 87 12.68 18.79 4.31
C ALA A 87 11.40 19.52 3.89
N LEU A 88 11.31 20.83 4.15
CA LEU A 88 10.18 21.65 3.69
C LEU A 88 10.08 21.70 2.17
N ASP A 89 11.19 21.95 1.45
CA ASP A 89 11.19 21.97 -0.03
C ASP A 89 10.77 20.62 -0.60
N SER A 90 11.32 19.52 -0.07
CA SER A 90 10.94 18.17 -0.50
C SER A 90 9.46 17.86 -0.22
N SER A 91 8.96 18.27 0.95
CA SER A 91 7.55 18.11 1.31
C SER A 91 6.63 18.94 0.41
N ALA A 92 6.99 20.20 0.13
CA ALA A 92 6.24 21.08 -0.75
C ALA A 92 6.14 20.51 -2.17
N ARG A 93 7.25 20.00 -2.72
CA ARG A 93 7.27 19.34 -4.04
C ARG A 93 6.38 18.10 -4.07
N PHE A 94 6.48 17.25 -3.04
CA PHE A 94 5.67 16.04 -2.94
C PHE A 94 4.18 16.38 -2.82
N ILE A 95 3.81 17.33 -1.97
CA ILE A 95 2.43 17.80 -1.78
C ILE A 95 1.89 18.38 -3.10
N SER A 96 2.66 19.23 -3.79
CA SER A 96 2.25 19.81 -5.08
C SER A 96 1.99 18.74 -6.13
N MET A 97 2.85 17.70 -6.19
CA MET A 97 2.63 16.55 -7.06
C MET A 97 1.35 15.79 -6.70
N CYS A 98 1.12 15.54 -5.41
CA CYS A 98 -0.10 14.86 -4.94
C CYS A 98 -1.37 15.66 -5.29
N PHE A 99 -1.37 16.98 -5.06
CA PHE A 99 -2.51 17.84 -5.42
C PHE A 99 -2.76 17.86 -6.92
N ALA A 100 -1.73 17.96 -7.75
CA ALA A 100 -1.87 17.90 -9.20
C ALA A 100 -2.50 16.57 -9.65
N LEU A 101 -2.09 15.45 -9.05
CA LEU A 101 -2.64 14.13 -9.35
C LEU A 101 -4.10 14.01 -8.88
N ILE A 102 -4.45 14.55 -7.71
CA ILE A 102 -5.83 14.55 -7.19
C ILE A 102 -6.72 15.38 -8.12
N LEU A 103 -6.31 16.61 -8.48
CA LEU A 103 -7.06 17.45 -9.41
C LEU A 103 -7.27 16.78 -10.77
N ALA A 104 -6.22 16.17 -11.33
CA ALA A 104 -6.33 15.42 -12.58
C ALA A 104 -7.29 14.23 -12.45
N GLY A 105 -7.23 13.53 -11.32
CA GLY A 105 -8.14 12.41 -11.01
C GLY A 105 -9.59 12.85 -10.86
N ASP A 106 -9.84 13.98 -10.19
CA ASP A 106 -11.18 14.56 -10.02
C ASP A 106 -11.77 15.02 -11.35
N LEU A 107 -10.96 15.69 -12.18
CA LEU A 107 -11.37 16.09 -13.54
C LEU A 107 -11.71 14.86 -14.40
N PHE A 108 -10.89 13.82 -14.31
CA PHE A 108 -11.16 12.56 -15.00
C PHE A 108 -12.43 11.90 -14.47
N GLY A 109 -12.63 11.85 -13.15
CA GLY A 109 -13.83 11.31 -12.51
C GLY A 109 -15.09 12.06 -12.91
N PHE A 110 -15.01 13.41 -12.97
CA PHE A 110 -16.10 14.25 -13.45
C PHE A 110 -16.43 13.97 -14.94
N PHE A 111 -15.40 13.89 -15.81
CA PHE A 111 -15.57 13.52 -17.21
C PHE A 111 -16.24 12.14 -17.37
N MET A 112 -15.77 11.14 -16.62
CA MET A 112 -16.35 9.79 -16.62
C MET A 112 -17.82 9.80 -16.18
N THR A 113 -18.15 10.58 -15.16
CA THR A 113 -19.53 10.70 -14.66
C THR A 113 -20.45 11.35 -15.70
N MET A 114 -20.00 12.44 -16.31
CA MET A 114 -20.75 13.15 -17.34
C MET A 114 -20.94 12.37 -18.64
N SER A 115 -19.90 11.65 -19.05
CA SER A 115 -19.94 10.80 -20.26
C SER A 115 -20.80 9.54 -20.11
N ARG A 116 -21.16 9.17 -18.86
CA ARG A 116 -21.85 7.91 -18.51
C ARG A 116 -21.13 6.64 -18.99
N ILE A 117 -19.89 6.75 -19.46
CA ILE A 117 -19.09 5.61 -19.93
C ILE A 117 -19.02 4.48 -18.89
N PRO A 118 -18.76 4.75 -17.58
CA PRO A 118 -18.70 3.69 -16.58
C PRO A 118 -20.03 2.95 -16.41
N MET A 119 -21.15 3.68 -16.54
CA MET A 119 -22.47 3.12 -16.40
C MET A 119 -22.86 2.23 -17.61
N VAL A 120 -22.55 2.69 -18.83
CA VAL A 120 -22.74 1.91 -20.04
C VAL A 120 -21.86 0.66 -20.01
N PHE A 121 -20.59 0.81 -19.62
CA PHE A 121 -19.67 -0.30 -19.46
C PHE A 121 -20.17 -1.31 -18.40
N ALA A 122 -20.58 -0.84 -17.22
CA ALA A 122 -21.08 -1.69 -16.16
C ALA A 122 -22.33 -2.46 -16.57
N ASN A 123 -23.27 -1.80 -17.29
CA ASN A 123 -24.48 -2.44 -17.79
C ASN A 123 -24.16 -3.45 -18.92
N SER A 124 -23.23 -3.13 -19.80
CA SER A 124 -22.78 -4.05 -20.85
C SER A 124 -22.13 -5.31 -20.25
N VAL A 125 -21.30 -5.14 -19.23
CA VAL A 125 -20.65 -6.24 -18.52
C VAL A 125 -21.67 -7.05 -17.71
N ALA A 126 -22.65 -6.40 -17.07
CA ALA A 126 -23.72 -7.07 -16.35
C ALA A 126 -24.69 -7.85 -17.28
N GLY A 127 -24.80 -7.42 -18.54
CA GLY A 127 -25.56 -8.11 -19.58
C GLY A 127 -24.83 -9.31 -20.20
N LEU A 128 -23.56 -9.53 -19.86
CA LEU A 128 -22.87 -10.76 -20.22
C LEU A 128 -23.32 -11.86 -19.25
N ASP A 129 -23.77 -13.01 -19.77
CA ASP A 129 -24.14 -14.20 -18.98
C ASP A 129 -22.89 -14.84 -18.34
N MET A 130 -22.09 -14.03 -17.65
CA MET A 130 -20.87 -14.46 -16.98
C MET A 130 -21.04 -14.41 -15.46
N PRO A 131 -20.54 -15.42 -14.72
CA PRO A 131 -20.55 -15.37 -13.28
C PRO A 131 -19.85 -14.12 -12.74
N PRO A 132 -20.41 -13.40 -11.74
CA PRO A 132 -19.81 -12.18 -11.17
C PRO A 132 -18.36 -12.37 -10.72
N MET A 133 -18.02 -13.58 -10.26
CA MET A 133 -16.65 -13.92 -9.85
C MET A 133 -15.65 -13.91 -11.01
N VAL A 134 -16.05 -14.28 -12.22
CA VAL A 134 -15.18 -14.21 -13.39
C VAL A 134 -14.87 -12.75 -13.72
N ILE A 135 -15.89 -11.90 -13.67
CA ILE A 135 -15.76 -10.47 -13.90
C ILE A 135 -14.81 -9.84 -12.86
N LEU A 136 -14.95 -10.22 -11.59
CA LEU A 136 -14.04 -9.77 -10.54
C LEU A 136 -12.58 -10.14 -10.85
N TRP A 137 -12.31 -11.37 -11.27
CA TRP A 137 -10.96 -11.79 -11.63
C TRP A 137 -10.41 -11.04 -12.85
N VAL A 138 -11.25 -10.75 -13.84
CA VAL A 138 -10.86 -9.90 -14.98
C VAL A 138 -10.48 -8.50 -14.51
N ILE A 139 -11.23 -7.91 -13.58
CA ILE A 139 -10.89 -6.63 -12.96
C ILE A 139 -9.56 -6.73 -12.22
N ILE A 140 -9.35 -7.75 -11.41
CA ILE A 140 -8.11 -7.97 -10.65
C ILE A 140 -6.91 -8.06 -11.59
N PHE A 141 -6.99 -8.84 -12.65
CA PHE A 141 -5.90 -8.98 -13.63
C PHE A 141 -5.65 -7.69 -14.41
N SER A 142 -6.71 -6.98 -14.83
CA SER A 142 -6.57 -5.69 -15.52
C SER A 142 -5.92 -4.63 -14.63
N LEU A 143 -6.32 -4.56 -13.36
CA LEU A 143 -5.71 -3.67 -12.37
C LEU A 143 -4.25 -4.03 -12.07
N CYS A 144 -3.95 -5.32 -11.97
CA CYS A 144 -2.58 -5.78 -11.78
C CYS A 144 -1.70 -5.38 -12.97
N PHE A 145 -2.20 -5.57 -14.18
CA PHE A 145 -1.51 -5.17 -15.41
C PHE A 145 -1.28 -3.65 -15.47
N LEU A 146 -2.33 -2.85 -15.29
CA LEU A 146 -2.23 -1.39 -15.29
C LEU A 146 -1.32 -0.88 -14.18
N GLY A 147 -1.41 -1.47 -12.99
CA GLY A 147 -0.63 -1.08 -11.84
C GLY A 147 0.86 -1.44 -11.92
N CYS A 148 1.28 -2.29 -12.87
CA CYS A 148 2.69 -2.47 -13.18
C CYS A 148 3.31 -1.21 -13.80
N PHE A 149 2.50 -0.38 -14.50
CA PHE A 149 2.94 0.79 -15.26
C PHE A 149 2.60 2.12 -14.58
N ILE A 150 1.52 2.15 -13.81
CA ILE A 150 0.96 3.36 -13.23
C ILE A 150 1.21 3.36 -11.71
N PRO A 151 1.73 4.46 -11.13
CA PRO A 151 1.86 4.59 -9.68
C PRO A 151 0.52 4.40 -8.95
N SER A 152 0.58 3.94 -7.71
CA SER A 152 -0.60 3.51 -6.94
C SER A 152 -1.67 4.60 -6.79
N LEU A 153 -1.28 5.87 -6.60
CA LEU A 153 -2.25 6.97 -6.39
C LEU A 153 -3.06 7.27 -7.66
N PRO A 154 -2.43 7.56 -8.83
CA PRO A 154 -3.17 7.76 -10.09
C PRO A 154 -4.01 6.54 -10.48
N LEU A 155 -3.49 5.32 -10.27
CA LEU A 155 -4.22 4.10 -10.59
C LEU A 155 -5.57 4.05 -9.87
N VAL A 156 -5.56 4.31 -8.56
CA VAL A 156 -6.80 4.29 -7.76
C VAL A 156 -7.77 5.37 -8.22
N LEU A 157 -7.29 6.59 -8.45
CA LEU A 157 -8.13 7.72 -8.89
C LEU A 157 -8.80 7.46 -10.25
N ILE A 158 -8.10 6.80 -11.17
CA ILE A 158 -8.64 6.44 -12.50
C ILE A 158 -9.62 5.26 -12.38
N CYS A 159 -9.31 4.27 -11.55
CA CYS A 159 -10.07 3.02 -11.50
C CYS A 159 -11.36 3.12 -10.68
N ILE A 160 -11.40 3.96 -9.63
CA ILE A 160 -12.60 4.12 -8.81
C ILE A 160 -13.84 4.49 -9.64
N PRO A 161 -13.85 5.56 -10.46
CA PRO A 161 -15.03 5.94 -11.21
C PRO A 161 -15.48 4.88 -12.23
N ILE A 162 -14.57 4.00 -12.67
CA ILE A 162 -14.86 2.94 -13.62
C ILE A 162 -15.46 1.71 -12.95
N PHE A 163 -14.84 1.24 -11.86
CA PHE A 163 -15.19 -0.04 -11.24
C PHE A 163 -16.20 0.07 -10.09
N LEU A 164 -16.37 1.25 -9.48
CA LEU A 164 -17.33 1.44 -8.42
C LEU A 164 -18.80 1.24 -8.85
N PRO A 165 -19.25 1.74 -10.02
CA PRO A 165 -20.59 1.42 -10.54
C PRO A 165 -20.78 -0.06 -10.78
N LEU A 166 -19.76 -0.75 -11.28
CA LEU A 166 -19.80 -2.19 -11.52
C LEU A 166 -19.94 -2.97 -10.21
N ALA A 167 -19.18 -2.61 -9.18
CA ALA A 167 -19.28 -3.22 -7.86
C ALA A 167 -20.69 -3.06 -7.26
N LYS A 168 -21.31 -1.88 -7.44
CA LYS A 168 -22.69 -1.62 -7.01
C LYS A 168 -23.70 -2.46 -7.78
N ASN A 169 -23.55 -2.59 -9.09
CA ASN A 169 -24.47 -3.40 -9.93
C ASN A 169 -24.46 -4.89 -9.54
N PHE A 170 -23.29 -5.42 -9.14
CA PHE A 170 -23.17 -6.80 -8.65
C PHE A 170 -23.50 -6.96 -7.17
N GLY A 171 -23.84 -5.87 -6.46
CA GLY A 171 -24.15 -5.92 -5.03
C GLY A 171 -22.96 -6.29 -4.14
N TRP A 172 -21.73 -6.06 -4.62
CA TRP A 172 -20.53 -6.30 -3.81
C TRP A 172 -20.43 -5.29 -2.67
N ASP A 173 -20.02 -5.77 -1.50
CA ASP A 173 -19.70 -4.87 -0.39
C ASP A 173 -18.52 -3.97 -0.77
N LEU A 174 -18.70 -2.64 -0.58
CA LEU A 174 -17.73 -1.65 -1.03
C LEU A 174 -16.47 -1.66 -0.19
N VAL A 175 -16.54 -2.04 1.09
CA VAL A 175 -15.37 -2.16 1.97
C VAL A 175 -14.54 -3.35 1.53
N TRP A 176 -15.18 -4.50 1.32
CA TRP A 176 -14.51 -5.68 0.79
C TRP A 176 -13.86 -5.43 -0.57
N PHE A 177 -14.57 -4.80 -1.49
CA PHE A 177 -14.05 -4.45 -2.80
C PHE A 177 -12.86 -3.49 -2.69
N GLY A 178 -12.92 -2.49 -1.80
CA GLY A 178 -11.83 -1.57 -1.52
C GLY A 178 -10.57 -2.27 -0.98
N VAL A 179 -10.76 -3.28 -0.11
CA VAL A 179 -9.64 -4.11 0.39
C VAL A 179 -9.00 -4.91 -0.74
N VAL A 180 -9.81 -5.55 -1.61
CA VAL A 180 -9.30 -6.27 -2.80
C VAL A 180 -8.50 -5.34 -3.70
N MET A 181 -9.05 -4.17 -4.06
CA MET A 181 -8.39 -3.15 -4.87
C MET A 181 -7.04 -2.71 -4.26
N THR A 182 -7.01 -2.53 -2.94
CA THR A 182 -5.79 -2.12 -2.23
C THR A 182 -4.71 -3.20 -2.27
N LEU A 183 -5.08 -4.46 -2.13
CA LEU A 183 -4.14 -5.58 -2.24
C LEU A 183 -3.60 -5.75 -3.66
N VAL A 184 -4.48 -5.64 -4.66
CA VAL A 184 -4.10 -5.76 -6.06
C VAL A 184 -3.12 -4.66 -6.46
N LYS A 185 -3.38 -3.39 -6.09
CA LYS A 185 -2.45 -2.30 -6.38
C LYS A 185 -1.08 -2.48 -5.72
N ASN A 186 -1.04 -3.02 -4.49
CA ASN A 186 0.22 -3.30 -3.80
C ASN A 186 0.98 -4.44 -4.48
N MET A 187 0.28 -5.48 -4.92
CA MET A 187 0.85 -6.58 -5.69
C MET A 187 1.42 -6.07 -7.02
N ALA A 188 0.67 -5.25 -7.75
CA ALA A 188 1.08 -4.68 -9.03
C ALA A 188 2.37 -3.87 -8.91
N GLY A 189 2.54 -3.11 -7.83
CA GLY A 189 3.74 -2.30 -7.57
C GLY A 189 5.04 -3.08 -7.43
N ILE A 190 4.98 -4.39 -7.18
CA ILE A 190 6.14 -5.29 -7.09
C ILE A 190 6.15 -6.37 -8.18
N THR A 191 5.17 -6.36 -9.10
CA THR A 191 5.03 -7.35 -10.16
C THR A 191 5.77 -6.92 -11.42
N PRO A 192 6.55 -7.82 -12.08
CA PRO A 192 7.12 -7.56 -13.40
C PRO A 192 5.99 -7.23 -14.41
N PRO A 193 6.24 -6.45 -15.47
CA PRO A 193 7.55 -6.09 -16.05
C PRO A 193 8.19 -4.83 -15.44
N PHE A 194 7.41 -3.93 -14.83
CA PHE A 194 7.99 -2.71 -14.28
C PHE A 194 8.08 -2.76 -12.74
N GLY A 195 6.96 -2.95 -12.04
CA GLY A 195 6.98 -2.98 -10.58
C GLY A 195 7.62 -1.73 -9.97
N ILE A 196 6.94 -0.59 -10.05
CA ILE A 196 7.49 0.74 -9.72
C ILE A 196 8.23 0.77 -8.39
N ASN A 197 7.74 0.03 -7.38
CA ASN A 197 8.37 -0.06 -6.07
C ASN A 197 9.77 -0.72 -6.13
N LEU A 198 9.98 -1.67 -7.07
CA LEU A 198 11.29 -2.30 -7.26
C LEU A 198 12.27 -1.35 -7.95
N PHE A 199 11.80 -0.48 -8.84
CA PHE A 199 12.65 0.57 -9.42
C PHE A 199 13.11 1.60 -8.37
N VAL A 200 12.21 1.99 -7.47
CA VAL A 200 12.58 2.87 -6.34
C VAL A 200 13.61 2.17 -5.45
N LEU A 201 13.39 0.89 -5.15
CA LEU A 201 14.32 0.10 -4.35
C LEU A 201 15.69 -0.04 -5.04
N LYS A 202 15.74 -0.22 -6.37
CA LYS A 202 16.99 -0.26 -7.13
C LYS A 202 17.81 1.02 -6.96
N GLY A 203 17.15 2.19 -6.90
CA GLY A 203 17.83 3.46 -6.70
C GLY A 203 18.54 3.59 -5.34
N VAL A 204 18.17 2.73 -4.37
CA VAL A 204 18.73 2.76 -3.01
C VAL A 204 19.65 1.59 -2.73
N ALA A 205 19.34 0.40 -3.27
CA ALA A 205 19.96 -0.86 -2.88
C ALA A 205 21.12 -1.32 -3.78
N ASP A 206 21.39 -0.64 -4.90
CA ASP A 206 22.44 -0.97 -5.90
C ASP A 206 22.47 -2.47 -6.30
N VAL A 207 21.29 -3.08 -6.41
CA VAL A 207 21.09 -4.49 -6.79
C VAL A 207 20.51 -4.57 -8.20
N PRO A 208 20.95 -5.51 -9.05
CA PRO A 208 20.38 -5.73 -10.38
C PRO A 208 18.88 -6.05 -10.33
N LEU A 209 18.10 -5.51 -11.28
CA LEU A 209 16.63 -5.68 -11.32
C LEU A 209 16.18 -7.12 -11.47
N ASP A 210 16.92 -7.94 -12.22
CA ASP A 210 16.62 -9.36 -12.41
C ASP A 210 16.67 -10.14 -11.10
N VAL A 211 17.64 -9.83 -10.24
CA VAL A 211 17.75 -10.41 -8.89
C VAL A 211 16.57 -9.97 -8.03
N MET A 212 16.20 -8.68 -8.10
CA MET A 212 15.09 -8.13 -7.36
C MET A 212 13.75 -8.75 -7.78
N TYR A 213 13.53 -8.95 -9.08
CA TYR A 213 12.31 -9.61 -9.58
C TYR A 213 12.22 -11.07 -9.11
N LYS A 214 13.32 -11.82 -9.16
CA LYS A 214 13.36 -13.19 -8.65
C LYS A 214 13.09 -13.25 -7.14
N ALA A 215 13.62 -12.28 -6.40
CA ALA A 215 13.37 -12.17 -4.97
C ALA A 215 11.92 -11.75 -4.65
N ALA A 216 11.29 -10.91 -5.47
CA ALA A 216 9.92 -10.45 -5.30
C ALA A 216 8.86 -11.50 -5.64
N LEU A 217 9.15 -12.43 -6.56
CA LEU A 217 8.18 -13.41 -7.06
C LEU A 217 7.44 -14.19 -5.96
N PRO A 218 8.08 -14.73 -4.91
CA PRO A 218 7.36 -15.43 -3.83
C PRO A 218 6.40 -14.50 -3.05
N PHE A 219 6.73 -13.22 -2.94
CA PHE A 219 5.86 -12.23 -2.30
C PHE A 219 4.66 -11.88 -3.18
N VAL A 220 4.85 -11.80 -4.50
CA VAL A 220 3.75 -11.65 -5.47
C VAL A 220 2.80 -12.84 -5.38
N LEU A 221 3.31 -14.07 -5.36
CA LEU A 221 2.50 -15.28 -5.19
C LEU A 221 1.74 -15.29 -3.85
N SER A 222 2.40 -14.84 -2.78
CA SER A 222 1.78 -14.73 -1.45
C SER A 222 0.65 -13.70 -1.43
N LEU A 223 0.82 -12.55 -2.09
CA LEU A 223 -0.25 -11.55 -2.22
C LEU A 223 -1.40 -12.07 -3.08
N PHE A 224 -1.09 -12.77 -4.17
CA PHE A 224 -2.11 -13.40 -5.00
C PHE A 224 -2.92 -14.42 -4.21
N ALA A 225 -2.27 -15.27 -3.41
CA ALA A 225 -2.95 -16.21 -2.51
C ALA A 225 -3.80 -15.47 -1.47
N CYS A 226 -3.30 -14.38 -0.90
CA CYS A 226 -4.05 -13.54 0.04
C CYS A 226 -5.30 -12.93 -0.61
N ILE A 227 -5.18 -12.41 -1.84
CA ILE A 227 -6.31 -11.90 -2.62
C ILE A 227 -7.34 -13.02 -2.86
N ALA A 228 -6.89 -14.21 -3.28
CA ALA A 228 -7.77 -15.35 -3.50
C ALA A 228 -8.52 -15.78 -2.23
N ILE A 229 -7.85 -15.77 -1.08
CA ILE A 229 -8.48 -16.06 0.22
C ILE A 229 -9.54 -15.00 0.56
N ILE A 230 -9.25 -13.71 0.39
CA ILE A 230 -10.21 -12.63 0.71
C ILE A 230 -11.39 -12.63 -0.27
N VAL A 231 -11.16 -12.98 -1.52
CA VAL A 231 -12.22 -13.17 -2.51
C VAL A 231 -13.11 -14.34 -2.16
N ALA A 232 -12.53 -15.45 -1.68
CA ALA A 232 -13.29 -16.63 -1.26
C ALA A 232 -14.02 -16.44 0.09
N PHE A 233 -13.43 -15.64 1.01
CA PHE A 233 -13.92 -15.40 2.35
C PHE A 233 -14.04 -13.90 2.65
N PRO A 234 -15.07 -13.21 2.13
CA PRO A 234 -15.27 -11.76 2.34
C PRO A 234 -15.31 -11.35 3.81
N GLN A 235 -15.81 -12.25 4.68
CA GLN A 235 -15.93 -12.00 6.12
C GLN A 235 -14.59 -11.62 6.78
N LEU A 236 -13.45 -12.09 6.26
CA LEU A 236 -12.13 -11.77 6.80
C LEU A 236 -11.81 -10.27 6.75
N SER A 237 -12.32 -9.59 5.72
CA SER A 237 -12.13 -8.14 5.56
C SER A 237 -13.23 -7.32 6.25
N LEU A 238 -14.39 -7.91 6.47
CA LEU A 238 -15.56 -7.25 7.06
C LEU A 238 -15.65 -7.42 8.57
N LEU A 239 -14.91 -8.37 9.14
CA LEU A 239 -14.96 -8.68 10.57
C LEU A 239 -14.55 -7.48 11.44
N LEU A 240 -13.49 -6.80 11.09
CA LEU A 240 -13.03 -5.64 11.87
C LEU A 240 -14.02 -4.46 11.77
N PRO A 241 -14.47 -4.05 10.57
CA PRO A 241 -15.50 -3.01 10.42
C PRO A 241 -16.80 -3.35 11.15
N SER A 242 -17.23 -4.61 11.13
CA SER A 242 -18.47 -5.04 11.82
C SER A 242 -18.38 -5.02 13.35
N LEU A 243 -17.16 -5.01 13.90
CA LEU A 243 -16.92 -4.87 15.35
C LEU A 243 -16.78 -3.40 15.78
N MET A 244 -16.59 -2.49 14.85
CA MET A 244 -16.41 -1.05 15.11
C MET A 244 -17.68 -0.23 14.87
N GLY A 245 -18.68 -0.76 14.22
CA GLY A 245 -20.00 -0.17 13.95
C GLY A 245 -21.07 -0.89 14.67
#